data_504f4ab04d94918bc02833f2fb8224aa
#
_entry.id   504f4ab04d94918bc02833f2fb8224aa
#
_cell.length_a   1.000
_cell.length_b   1.000
_cell.length_c   1.000
_cell.angle_alpha   90.00
_cell.angle_beta   90.00
_cell.angle_gamma   90.00
#
_symmetry.space_group_name_H-M   'P 1'
#
loop_
_entity.id
_entity.type
_entity.pdbx_description
1 polymer ?
#
loop_
_entity_poly.entity_id
_entity_poly.type
_entity_poly.pdbx_seq_one_letter_code
_entity_poly.pdbx_strand_id
1 'polypeptide(L)'
;TTRLVGSEMCIRDSYAVGQFNINNLEWTRSALLAAEEVKSPIILGVSEGAGKYMCGYKTVVGMVNGMLEELNITVPVALHLDHGSYEGAKACIEAGFSSIMFDGSHYPIEENVAKTKELVAICKEKGMSIEAEVGSIGGEEDGVIGAGECADPKECKMIADPVSYT
;
A
#
# COMPACT_ATOMS: atom_id res chain seq x y z
N THR A 1 16.05 1.80 -4.96
CA THR A 1 14.62 1.45 -4.84
C THR A 1 13.95 1.81 -6.15
N THR A 2 13.53 0.79 -6.91
CA THR A 2 12.83 1.02 -8.17
C THR A 2 11.41 1.45 -7.82
N ARG A 3 11.18 2.76 -7.87
CA ARG A 3 9.88 3.35 -7.60
C ARG A 3 8.92 3.00 -8.74
N LEU A 4 7.83 2.30 -8.44
CA LEU A 4 6.69 2.32 -9.33
C LEU A 4 6.13 3.74 -9.32
N VAL A 5 6.37 4.48 -10.38
CA VAL A 5 5.66 5.73 -10.65
C VAL A 5 4.27 5.30 -11.14
N GLY A 6 3.39 5.10 -10.16
CA GLY A 6 2.22 4.27 -10.21
C GLY A 6 1.16 4.60 -11.24
N SER A 7 0.20 5.44 -10.84
CA SER A 7 -1.05 5.66 -11.56
C SER A 7 -0.90 6.23 -12.98
N GLU A 8 0.10 7.07 -13.21
CA GLU A 8 0.29 7.71 -14.54
C GLU A 8 0.66 6.72 -15.64
N MET A 9 1.49 5.71 -15.35
CA MET A 9 1.78 4.66 -16.33
C MET A 9 0.56 3.80 -16.62
N CYS A 10 -0.17 3.39 -15.58
CA CYS A 10 -1.39 2.58 -15.75
C CYS A 10 -2.48 3.33 -16.53
N ILE A 11 -2.69 4.60 -16.26
CA ILE A 11 -3.69 5.42 -16.98
C ILE A 11 -3.28 5.63 -18.43
N ARG A 12 -2.04 6.01 -18.68
CA ARG A 12 -1.56 6.34 -20.02
C ARG A 12 -1.41 5.12 -20.93
N ASP A 13 -0.87 4.03 -20.38
CA ASP A 13 -0.55 2.82 -21.15
C ASP A 13 -1.64 1.75 -21.06
N SER A 14 -2.74 2.03 -20.34
CA SER A 14 -3.95 1.19 -20.23
C SER A 14 -3.70 -0.23 -19.73
N TYR A 15 -2.78 -0.40 -18.75
CA TYR A 15 -2.60 -1.68 -18.08
C TYR A 15 -2.63 -1.50 -16.55
N ALA A 16 -2.98 -2.56 -15.83
CA ALA A 16 -2.98 -2.59 -14.38
C ALA A 16 -1.77 -3.37 -13.85
N VAL A 17 -1.18 -2.87 -12.76
CA VAL A 17 -0.14 -3.60 -12.02
C VAL A 17 -0.80 -4.49 -10.98
N GLY A 18 -0.47 -5.77 -10.97
CA GLY A 18 -1.01 -6.72 -9.99
C GLY A 18 -0.46 -6.47 -8.59
N GLN A 19 -1.35 -6.42 -7.58
CA GLN A 19 -0.99 -6.46 -6.17
C GLN A 19 -1.21 -7.86 -5.62
N PHE A 20 -0.21 -8.40 -4.94
CA PHE A 20 -0.24 -9.73 -4.35
C PHE A 20 0.12 -9.66 -2.88
N ASN A 21 -0.78 -10.12 -2.03
CA ASN A 21 -0.56 -10.12 -0.60
C ASN A 21 0.47 -11.19 -0.22
N ILE A 22 1.44 -10.78 0.60
CA ILE A 22 2.50 -11.66 1.10
C ILE A 22 2.42 -11.77 2.63
N ASN A 23 2.70 -12.96 3.15
CA ASN A 23 2.73 -13.20 4.59
C ASN A 23 3.87 -14.13 5.05
N ASN A 24 4.74 -14.54 4.14
CA ASN A 24 5.90 -15.37 4.44
C ASN A 24 6.94 -15.32 3.31
N LEU A 25 8.08 -15.96 3.53
CA LEU A 25 9.20 -16.01 2.60
C LEU A 25 8.83 -16.73 1.29
N GLU A 26 8.10 -17.85 1.38
CA GLU A 26 7.77 -18.69 0.23
C GLU A 26 6.85 -17.96 -0.76
N TRP A 27 5.84 -17.27 -0.25
CA TRP A 27 4.93 -16.49 -1.09
C TRP A 27 5.63 -15.29 -1.73
N THR A 28 6.44 -14.59 -0.95
CA THR A 28 7.23 -13.45 -1.44
C THR A 28 8.17 -13.91 -2.57
N ARG A 29 8.90 -15.00 -2.36
CA ARG A 29 9.79 -15.57 -3.37
C ARG A 29 9.05 -15.96 -4.65
N SER A 30 7.91 -16.64 -4.51
CA SER A 30 7.12 -17.09 -5.66
C SER A 30 6.59 -15.92 -6.48
N ALA A 31 6.06 -14.88 -5.81
CA ALA A 31 5.58 -13.68 -6.46
C ALA A 31 6.68 -12.94 -7.22
N LEU A 32 7.86 -12.77 -6.61
CA LEU A 32 9.01 -12.11 -7.22
C LEU A 32 9.54 -12.87 -8.44
N LEU A 33 9.68 -14.20 -8.35
CA LEU A 33 10.14 -15.01 -9.47
C LEU A 33 9.14 -15.01 -10.64
N ALA A 34 7.85 -15.08 -10.35
CA ALA A 34 6.81 -14.98 -11.38
C ALA A 34 6.84 -13.62 -12.09
N ALA A 35 6.95 -12.53 -11.33
CA ALA A 35 7.07 -11.19 -11.90
C ALA A 35 8.31 -11.03 -12.77
N GLU A 36 9.45 -11.56 -12.33
CA GLU A 36 10.70 -11.54 -13.09
C GLU A 36 10.62 -12.37 -14.37
N GLU A 37 10.01 -13.56 -14.32
CA GLU A 37 9.83 -14.43 -15.48
C GLU A 37 9.01 -13.76 -16.59
N VAL A 38 7.90 -13.10 -16.22
CA VAL A 38 7.01 -12.42 -17.19
C VAL A 38 7.43 -10.97 -17.46
N LYS A 39 8.49 -10.49 -16.83
CA LYS A 39 8.97 -9.09 -16.93
C LYS A 39 7.90 -8.05 -16.62
N SER A 40 7.05 -8.31 -15.65
CA SER A 40 6.00 -7.41 -15.20
C SER A 40 6.36 -6.71 -13.89
N PRO A 41 6.05 -5.41 -13.73
CA PRO A 41 6.05 -4.77 -12.42
C PRO A 41 5.11 -5.48 -11.46
N ILE A 42 5.40 -5.41 -10.15
CA ILE A 42 4.58 -6.05 -9.12
C ILE A 42 4.46 -5.18 -7.87
N ILE A 43 3.31 -5.23 -7.21
CA ILE A 43 3.09 -4.67 -5.87
C ILE A 43 2.97 -5.83 -4.89
N LEU A 44 3.80 -5.82 -3.84
CA LEU A 44 3.73 -6.76 -2.72
C LEU A 44 2.93 -6.11 -1.60
N GLY A 45 1.69 -6.57 -1.39
CA GLY A 45 0.80 -6.09 -0.35
C GLY A 45 1.10 -6.75 1.00
N VAL A 46 1.10 -5.97 2.06
CA VAL A 46 1.30 -6.44 3.44
C VAL A 46 0.25 -5.82 4.33
N SER A 47 -0.67 -6.61 4.87
CA SER A 47 -1.61 -6.15 5.90
C SER A 47 -0.90 -5.99 7.25
N GLU A 48 -1.51 -5.30 8.20
CA GLU A 48 -0.96 -5.19 9.56
C GLU A 48 -0.82 -6.57 10.23
N GLY A 49 -1.81 -7.45 10.00
CA GLY A 49 -1.77 -8.83 10.47
C GLY A 49 -0.58 -9.59 9.91
N ALA A 50 -0.34 -9.50 8.60
CA ALA A 50 0.80 -10.12 7.94
C ALA A 50 2.14 -9.54 8.42
N GLY A 51 2.22 -8.22 8.58
CA GLY A 51 3.40 -7.55 9.12
C GLY A 51 3.74 -8.03 10.54
N LYS A 52 2.73 -8.15 11.40
CA LYS A 52 2.88 -8.69 12.75
C LYS A 52 3.30 -10.17 12.73
N TYR A 53 2.70 -10.98 11.88
CA TYR A 53 3.05 -12.40 11.71
C TYR A 53 4.52 -12.56 11.27
N MET A 54 5.02 -11.72 10.39
CA MET A 54 6.40 -11.71 9.91
C MET A 54 7.38 -10.98 10.85
N CYS A 55 7.03 -10.79 12.11
CA CYS A 55 7.86 -10.16 13.16
C CYS A 55 8.10 -8.65 12.97
N GLY A 56 7.29 -7.97 12.19
CA GLY A 56 7.30 -6.51 12.05
C GLY A 56 7.78 -6.00 10.68
N TYR A 57 7.45 -4.75 10.40
CA TYR A 57 7.66 -4.14 9.09
C TYR A 57 9.13 -4.04 8.66
N LYS A 58 10.06 -3.81 9.60
CA LYS A 58 11.50 -3.81 9.29
C LYS A 58 12.00 -5.17 8.84
N THR A 59 11.45 -6.25 9.44
CA THR A 59 11.75 -7.63 9.03
C THR A 59 11.26 -7.88 7.61
N VAL A 60 10.05 -7.43 7.29
CA VAL A 60 9.48 -7.52 5.94
C VAL A 60 10.36 -6.80 4.92
N VAL A 61 10.74 -5.55 5.21
CA VAL A 61 11.63 -4.77 4.34
C VAL A 61 12.97 -5.47 4.13
N GLY A 62 13.57 -5.99 5.21
CA GLY A 62 14.85 -6.73 5.13
C GLY A 62 14.73 -8.00 4.29
N MET A 63 13.64 -8.77 4.47
CA MET A 63 13.36 -9.98 3.69
C MET A 63 13.20 -9.66 2.20
N VAL A 64 12.39 -8.67 1.87
CA VAL A 64 12.14 -8.28 0.47
C VAL A 64 13.42 -7.78 -0.18
N ASN A 65 14.15 -6.87 0.46
CA ASN A 65 15.40 -6.34 -0.09
C ASN A 65 16.44 -7.44 -0.33
N GLY A 66 16.62 -8.34 0.64
CA GLY A 66 17.53 -9.50 0.47
C GLY A 66 17.14 -10.39 -0.71
N MET A 67 15.83 -10.65 -0.89
CA MET A 67 15.36 -11.42 -2.04
C MET A 67 15.55 -10.71 -3.38
N LEU A 68 15.35 -9.38 -3.43
CA LEU A 68 15.59 -8.62 -4.66
C LEU A 68 17.04 -8.76 -5.13
N GLU A 69 17.99 -8.73 -4.20
CA GLU A 69 19.41 -8.89 -4.49
C GLU A 69 19.77 -10.34 -4.87
N GLU A 70 19.43 -11.31 -4.02
CA GLU A 70 19.84 -12.72 -4.20
C GLU A 70 19.17 -13.39 -5.41
N LEU A 71 17.94 -12.99 -5.75
CA LEU A 71 17.22 -13.52 -6.92
C LEU A 71 17.47 -12.70 -8.20
N ASN A 72 18.28 -11.64 -8.13
CA ASN A 72 18.57 -10.75 -9.24
C ASN A 72 17.29 -10.22 -9.91
N ILE A 73 16.32 -9.77 -9.11
CA ILE A 73 15.05 -9.22 -9.61
C ILE A 73 15.30 -7.86 -10.28
N THR A 74 14.95 -7.77 -11.56
CA THR A 74 15.17 -6.55 -12.38
C THR A 74 13.92 -5.75 -12.64
N VAL A 75 12.74 -6.34 -12.44
CA VAL A 75 11.46 -5.66 -12.61
C VAL A 75 11.19 -4.67 -11.46
N PRO A 76 10.42 -3.61 -11.69
CA PRO A 76 9.98 -2.72 -10.63
C PRO A 76 9.13 -3.44 -9.59
N VAL A 77 9.48 -3.28 -8.30
CA VAL A 77 8.76 -3.87 -7.17
C VAL A 77 8.37 -2.76 -6.19
N ALA A 78 7.10 -2.68 -5.84
CA ALA A 78 6.63 -1.84 -4.75
C ALA A 78 6.29 -2.71 -3.54
N LEU A 79 6.71 -2.29 -2.35
CA LEU A 79 6.27 -2.85 -1.07
C LEU A 79 5.22 -1.91 -0.48
N HIS A 80 4.00 -2.42 -0.30
CA HIS A 80 2.80 -1.66 -0.02
C HIS A 80 2.14 -2.11 1.28
N LEU A 81 1.78 -1.17 2.16
CA LEU A 81 0.89 -1.44 3.28
C LEU A 81 -0.55 -1.48 2.77
N ASP A 82 -1.25 -2.57 3.01
CA ASP A 82 -2.62 -2.83 2.59
C ASP A 82 -3.57 -2.67 3.79
N HIS A 83 -4.55 -1.78 3.70
CA HIS A 83 -5.49 -1.43 4.78
C HIS A 83 -4.84 -1.13 6.14
N GLY A 84 -3.98 -0.11 6.17
CA GLY A 84 -3.27 0.25 7.39
C GLY A 84 -4.01 1.26 8.26
N SER A 85 -3.91 1.10 9.58
CA SER A 85 -4.27 2.12 10.55
C SER A 85 -3.34 3.35 10.42
N TYR A 86 -3.71 4.46 11.05
CA TYR A 86 -2.86 5.66 11.07
C TYR A 86 -1.46 5.39 11.65
N GLU A 87 -1.38 4.62 12.75
CA GLU A 87 -0.11 4.26 13.37
C GLU A 87 0.66 3.22 12.54
N GLY A 88 -0.04 2.25 11.94
CA GLY A 88 0.54 1.27 11.01
C GLY A 88 1.16 1.94 9.79
N ALA A 89 0.46 2.91 9.21
CA ALA A 89 0.96 3.72 8.10
C ALA A 89 2.28 4.45 8.45
N LYS A 90 2.33 5.13 9.60
CA LYS A 90 3.56 5.80 10.08
C LYS A 90 4.71 4.82 10.31
N ALA A 91 4.41 3.67 10.91
CA ALA A 91 5.42 2.64 11.17
C ALA A 91 5.98 2.05 9.85
N CYS A 92 5.13 1.84 8.83
CA CYS A 92 5.57 1.39 7.51
C CYS A 92 6.43 2.43 6.78
N ILE A 93 6.06 3.71 6.87
CA ILE A 93 6.86 4.82 6.31
C ILE A 93 8.26 4.83 6.94
N GLU A 94 8.36 4.65 8.26
CA GLU A 94 9.65 4.60 8.96
C GLU A 94 10.44 3.33 8.66
N ALA A 95 9.76 2.21 8.41
CA ALA A 95 10.40 0.94 8.09
C ALA A 95 11.01 0.92 6.67
N GLY A 96 10.56 1.79 5.76
CA GLY A 96 11.07 1.87 4.40
C GLY A 96 10.20 1.21 3.34
N PHE A 97 8.89 1.15 3.55
CA PHE A 97 7.92 0.80 2.50
C PHE A 97 7.97 1.83 1.37
N SER A 98 7.55 1.46 0.19
CA SER A 98 7.50 2.34 -0.99
C SER A 98 6.13 2.97 -1.21
N SER A 99 5.08 2.37 -0.65
CA SER A 99 3.73 2.91 -0.66
C SER A 99 2.91 2.43 0.53
N ILE A 100 1.83 3.14 0.83
CA ILE A 100 0.91 2.80 1.89
C ILE A 100 -0.53 3.05 1.46
N MET A 101 -1.47 2.27 1.98
CA MET A 101 -2.89 2.59 2.03
C MET A 101 -3.28 2.91 3.46
N PHE A 102 -3.82 4.11 3.69
CA PHE A 102 -4.41 4.49 4.96
C PHE A 102 -5.92 4.28 4.91
N ASP A 103 -6.41 3.35 5.70
CA ASP A 103 -7.84 3.14 5.89
C ASP A 103 -8.36 3.98 7.03
N GLY A 104 -8.88 5.15 6.68
CA GLY A 104 -9.53 6.08 7.59
C GLY A 104 -11.06 5.98 7.55
N SER A 105 -11.64 4.99 6.91
CA SER A 105 -13.09 4.86 6.67
C SER A 105 -13.93 4.79 7.96
N HIS A 106 -13.34 4.31 9.06
CA HIS A 106 -13.97 4.23 10.37
C HIS A 106 -13.97 5.56 11.16
N TYR A 107 -13.22 6.59 10.70
CA TYR A 107 -13.26 7.93 11.32
C TYR A 107 -14.35 8.80 10.70
N PRO A 108 -14.86 9.82 11.43
CA PRO A 108 -15.60 10.89 10.80
C PRO A 108 -14.79 11.53 9.65
N ILE A 109 -15.47 11.96 8.59
CA ILE A 109 -14.78 12.40 7.36
C ILE A 109 -13.77 13.52 7.60
N GLU A 110 -14.05 14.45 8.51
CA GLU A 110 -13.13 15.55 8.84
C GLU A 110 -11.83 15.03 9.47
N GLU A 111 -11.94 14.01 10.33
CA GLU A 111 -10.77 13.37 10.96
C GLU A 111 -9.99 12.54 9.94
N ASN A 112 -10.68 11.77 9.09
CA ASN A 112 -10.06 11.03 8.00
C ASN A 112 -9.25 11.97 7.09
N VAL A 113 -9.86 13.08 6.64
CA VAL A 113 -9.18 14.10 5.82
C VAL A 113 -7.95 14.70 6.53
N ALA A 114 -8.05 15.01 7.82
CA ALA A 114 -6.94 15.59 8.57
C ALA A 114 -5.74 14.62 8.67
N LYS A 115 -5.99 13.35 9.03
CA LYS A 115 -4.98 12.29 9.11
C LYS A 115 -4.38 11.99 7.73
N THR A 116 -5.21 11.91 6.70
CA THR A 116 -4.76 11.71 5.32
C THR A 116 -3.82 12.83 4.87
N LYS A 117 -4.15 14.09 5.14
CA LYS A 117 -3.28 15.25 4.80
C LYS A 117 -1.91 15.15 5.48
N GLU A 118 -1.86 14.75 6.74
CA GLU A 118 -0.59 14.58 7.44
C GLU A 118 0.26 13.48 6.79
N LEU A 119 -0.33 12.31 6.53
CA LEU A 119 0.37 11.19 5.89
C LEU A 119 0.83 11.55 4.46
N VAL A 120 -0.01 12.26 3.69
CA VAL A 120 0.34 12.77 2.36
C VAL A 120 1.58 13.65 2.41
N ALA A 121 1.67 14.58 3.37
CA ALA A 121 2.83 15.45 3.51
C ALA A 121 4.12 14.64 3.76
N ILE A 122 4.05 13.65 4.66
CA ILE A 122 5.19 12.77 4.98
C ILE A 122 5.57 11.89 3.76
N CYS A 123 4.59 11.28 3.11
CA CYS A 123 4.82 10.44 1.93
C CYS A 123 5.44 11.24 0.78
N LYS A 124 4.94 12.45 0.53
CA LYS A 124 5.49 13.36 -0.49
C LYS A 124 6.94 13.72 -0.23
N GLU A 125 7.29 14.05 1.01
CA GLU A 125 8.66 14.35 1.39
C GLU A 125 9.61 13.16 1.17
N LYS A 126 9.13 11.95 1.47
CA LYS A 126 9.89 10.69 1.27
C LYS A 126 9.79 10.11 -0.14
N GLY A 127 9.00 10.72 -1.02
CA GLY A 127 8.79 10.23 -2.38
C GLY A 127 8.02 8.90 -2.44
N MET A 128 7.11 8.67 -1.51
CA MET A 128 6.24 7.49 -1.44
C MET A 128 4.88 7.77 -2.07
N SER A 129 4.19 6.72 -2.49
CA SER A 129 2.77 6.79 -2.88
C SER A 129 1.87 6.53 -1.66
N ILE A 130 0.67 7.10 -1.69
CA ILE A 130 -0.34 6.89 -0.66
C ILE A 130 -1.72 6.70 -1.30
N GLU A 131 -2.47 5.75 -0.75
CA GLU A 131 -3.89 5.55 -1.01
C GLU A 131 -4.69 5.89 0.25
N ALA A 132 -5.95 6.27 0.07
CA ALA A 132 -6.86 6.56 1.17
C ALA A 132 -8.25 6.03 0.85
N GLU A 133 -9.02 5.70 1.88
CA GLU A 133 -10.34 5.08 1.75
C GLU A 133 -11.46 5.97 2.26
N VAL A 134 -12.60 5.91 1.54
CA VAL A 134 -13.87 6.54 1.89
C VAL A 134 -15.00 5.55 1.69
N GLY A 135 -15.95 5.51 2.61
CA GLY A 135 -16.97 4.49 2.68
C GLY A 135 -16.48 3.26 3.44
N SER A 136 -17.29 2.22 3.51
CA SER A 136 -16.91 0.98 4.16
C SER A 136 -17.21 -0.23 3.31
N ILE A 137 -16.30 -1.17 3.27
CA ILE A 137 -16.55 -2.49 2.65
C ILE A 137 -17.46 -3.30 3.56
N GLY A 138 -18.48 -3.95 2.99
CA GLY A 138 -19.37 -4.85 3.74
C GLY A 138 -18.67 -6.18 4.06
N GLY A 139 -18.80 -6.65 5.29
CA GLY A 139 -18.20 -7.89 5.76
C GLY A 139 -17.17 -7.67 6.85
N GLU A 140 -16.27 -8.61 7.01
CA GLU A 140 -15.18 -8.55 7.98
C GLU A 140 -13.84 -8.58 7.23
N GLU A 141 -12.97 -7.58 7.47
CA GLU A 141 -11.64 -7.50 6.93
C GLU A 141 -10.66 -7.11 8.03
N ASP A 142 -9.64 -7.94 8.27
CA ASP A 142 -8.65 -7.81 9.37
C ASP A 142 -9.27 -7.51 10.76
N GLY A 143 -10.47 -8.08 11.03
CA GLY A 143 -11.18 -7.89 12.30
C GLY A 143 -12.04 -6.61 12.37
N VAL A 144 -12.15 -5.86 11.30
CA VAL A 144 -13.06 -4.71 11.16
C VAL A 144 -14.33 -5.16 10.43
N ILE A 145 -15.48 -4.94 11.06
CA ILE A 145 -16.79 -5.28 10.49
C ILE A 145 -17.41 -4.02 9.91
N GLY A 146 -17.58 -3.98 8.59
CA GLY A 146 -18.20 -2.89 7.87
C GLY A 146 -19.66 -3.17 7.50
N ALA A 147 -20.51 -2.14 7.52
CA ALA A 147 -21.90 -2.22 7.10
C ALA A 147 -22.10 -2.24 5.57
N GLY A 148 -21.06 -1.97 4.80
CA GLY A 148 -21.11 -1.93 3.33
C GLY A 148 -21.77 -0.66 2.80
N GLU A 149 -21.39 0.49 3.31
CA GLU A 149 -21.90 1.77 2.82
C GLU A 149 -21.14 2.22 1.57
N CYS A 150 -21.90 2.60 0.53
CA CYS A 150 -21.29 3.21 -0.66
C CYS A 150 -20.65 4.55 -0.30
N ALA A 151 -19.46 4.81 -0.84
CA ALA A 151 -18.77 6.08 -0.66
C ALA A 151 -19.62 7.28 -1.15
N ASP A 152 -19.74 8.33 -0.34
CA ASP A 152 -20.38 9.59 -0.77
C ASP A 152 -19.43 10.33 -1.74
N PRO A 153 -19.90 10.73 -2.94
CA PRO A 153 -19.06 11.45 -3.89
C PRO A 153 -18.47 12.77 -3.35
N LYS A 154 -19.12 13.42 -2.38
CA LYS A 154 -18.59 14.63 -1.74
C LYS A 154 -17.43 14.30 -0.81
N GLU A 155 -17.54 13.22 -0.05
CA GLU A 155 -16.47 12.73 0.82
C GLU A 155 -15.28 12.24 -0.01
N CYS A 156 -15.54 11.51 -1.10
CA CYS A 156 -14.51 11.13 -2.05
C CYS A 156 -13.71 12.34 -2.54
N LYS A 157 -14.41 13.45 -2.88
CA LYS A 157 -13.74 14.69 -3.30
C LYS A 157 -12.91 15.29 -2.17
N MET A 158 -13.39 15.30 -0.93
CA MET A 158 -12.67 15.84 0.23
C MET A 158 -11.37 15.10 0.51
N ILE A 159 -11.34 13.79 0.28
CA ILE A 159 -10.12 12.96 0.39
C ILE A 159 -9.23 13.11 -0.85
N ALA A 160 -9.82 13.14 -2.06
CA ALA A 160 -9.04 13.25 -3.29
C ALA A 160 -8.23 14.56 -3.38
N ASP A 161 -8.81 15.66 -2.91
CA ASP A 161 -8.15 16.98 -2.96
C ASP A 161 -6.75 17.00 -2.28
N PRO A 162 -6.55 16.44 -1.06
CA PRO A 162 -5.21 16.36 -0.46
C PRO A 162 -4.32 15.27 -1.07
N VAL A 163 -4.87 14.20 -1.64
CA VAL A 163 -4.11 13.08 -2.20
C VAL A 163 -3.62 13.36 -3.63
N SER A 164 -4.29 14.27 -4.35
CA SER A 164 -4.02 14.61 -5.76
C SER A 164 -2.71 15.40 -5.97
N TYR A 165 -1.59 14.93 -5.43
CA TYR A 165 -0.29 15.56 -5.67
C TYR A 165 0.60 14.77 -6.66
N THR A 166 0.10 13.67 -7.15
CA THR A 166 0.79 12.78 -8.11
C THR A 166 0.26 12.96 -9.53
#